data_3b211dbdf488b329f1b3394de98771f4
#
_entry.id   3b211dbdf488b329f1b3394de98771f4
#
_cell.length_a   1.000
_cell.length_b   1.000
_cell.length_c   1.000
_cell.angle_alpha   90.00
_cell.angle_beta   90.00
_cell.angle_gamma   90.00
#
_symmetry.space_group_name_H-M   'P 1'
#
loop_
_entity.id
_entity.type
_entity.pdbx_description
1 polymer ?
#
loop_
_entity_poly.entity_id
_entity_poly.type
_entity_poly.pdbx_seq_one_letter_code
_entity_poly.pdbx_strand_id
1 'polypeptide(L)'
;MHALRLALTDPRFDACAVTGALAVQAGAREVLDKAAAEAAAGTDGAGPYADRLAAAVEAAGTTVQRPELGTLVAAVPAGPAERDAATAAVAAVDDEAVRLRTAVKSRDGFFTTFCISPYSRYIARWCARRGLTPNQVTTASLITALIAAGCAATGERWGYVAAGVLLLVSFVLDCTDGQLARYSLQYSTMGAWLDATFDRAKEYAFYAGLALGAARNGDDVWALAVGSMILMTCRHVVDFSFNEANHDATANTSPTAALSGRLDSVGWTVWVRRMIILPIGERWAMIAVLTAFTTPRIVFYALLIGCAFGALYTTAGRVLRSLTRKATRTDRAAQALADLADSGPLAELQARLLRGRAGSFGSVYAAALGTLVMIAGAVFLPFGDLRLIAVAVIYVMAAGLAVAAPLKGALDWLIPPLFRAAEYTTVLILAMKADVPGALPAAFGLIAAVAYHHYDTVYRIRGGTGAPPHWLVRTIGGHEGRVLLITALAAVLVSRETDFPVALTAVAVFVALVVLVESIRFWVSSGAPAVHDEGEPA
;
A
#
# COMPACT_ATOMS: atom_id res chain seq x y z
N MET A 1 -6.79 19.81 11.46
CA MET A 1 -8.02 20.63 11.48
C MET A 1 -9.15 19.71 11.02
N HIS A 2 -9.90 19.11 11.97
CA HIS A 2 -11.09 18.34 11.62
C HIS A 2 -12.09 19.27 10.98
N ALA A 3 -12.38 19.05 9.70
CA ALA A 3 -13.53 19.67 9.07
C ALA A 3 -14.79 19.13 9.76
N LEU A 4 -15.44 19.94 10.57
CA LEU A 4 -16.81 19.67 10.94
C LEU A 4 -17.63 19.62 9.65
N ARG A 5 -18.02 18.42 9.23
CA ARG A 5 -18.96 18.23 8.13
C ARG A 5 -20.36 18.40 8.70
N LEU A 6 -21.00 19.50 8.36
CA LEU A 6 -22.30 19.88 8.92
C LEU A 6 -23.38 19.77 7.86
N ALA A 7 -24.39 18.96 8.13
CA ALA A 7 -25.67 18.98 7.43
C ALA A 7 -26.79 19.00 8.47
N LEU A 8 -27.70 19.92 8.34
CA LEU A 8 -28.96 19.96 9.07
C LEU A 8 -30.03 19.29 8.21
N THR A 9 -30.58 18.19 8.69
CA THR A 9 -31.85 17.67 8.18
C THR A 9 -32.92 17.87 9.23
N ASP A 10 -33.58 19.01 9.22
CA ASP A 10 -34.90 19.16 9.84
C ASP A 10 -35.91 18.83 8.75
N PRO A 11 -36.81 17.83 8.95
CA PRO A 11 -37.84 17.47 7.95
C PRO A 11 -38.82 18.60 7.66
N ARG A 12 -38.76 19.71 8.39
CA ARG A 12 -39.54 20.93 8.17
C ARG A 12 -38.89 21.92 7.20
N PHE A 13 -37.64 21.68 6.78
CA PHE A 13 -36.89 22.53 5.86
C PHE A 13 -36.34 21.73 4.69
N ASP A 14 -36.77 22.04 3.49
CA ASP A 14 -36.25 21.47 2.23
C ASP A 14 -34.82 21.96 1.88
N ALA A 15 -34.16 22.73 2.77
CA ALA A 15 -32.87 23.33 2.52
C ALA A 15 -31.84 22.95 3.59
N CYS A 16 -30.63 22.59 3.17
CA CYS A 16 -29.47 22.43 4.04
C CYS A 16 -28.80 23.79 4.26
N ALA A 17 -28.56 24.18 5.52
CA ALA A 17 -27.81 25.39 5.86
C ALA A 17 -26.32 25.08 6.02
N VAL A 18 -25.44 25.94 5.49
CA VAL A 18 -24.01 25.84 5.69
C VAL A 18 -23.61 26.58 6.96
N THR A 19 -23.09 25.87 7.94
CA THR A 19 -22.75 26.39 9.27
C THR A 19 -21.36 27.05 9.36
N GLY A 20 -20.75 27.38 8.21
CA GLY A 20 -19.46 28.08 8.14
C GLY A 20 -18.23 27.17 8.05
N ALA A 21 -18.41 25.83 8.05
CA ALA A 21 -17.31 24.89 7.81
C ALA A 21 -17.42 24.28 6.42
N LEU A 22 -16.48 24.58 5.54
CA LEU A 22 -16.39 24.06 4.18
C LEU A 22 -15.02 23.39 3.99
N ALA A 23 -15.01 22.09 3.68
CA ALA A 23 -13.80 21.38 3.30
C ALA A 23 -13.72 21.31 1.77
N VAL A 24 -12.61 21.79 1.21
CA VAL A 24 -12.39 21.84 -0.24
C VAL A 24 -11.22 20.96 -0.62
N GLN A 25 -11.39 20.11 -1.62
CA GLN A 25 -10.29 19.34 -2.19
C GLN A 25 -9.33 20.27 -2.95
N ALA A 26 -8.03 19.95 -2.93
CA ALA A 26 -6.98 20.78 -3.55
C ALA A 26 -7.26 21.11 -5.03
N GLY A 27 -7.83 20.18 -5.79
CA GLY A 27 -8.19 20.38 -7.19
C GLY A 27 -9.38 21.32 -7.45
N ALA A 28 -10.15 21.69 -6.41
CA ALA A 28 -11.29 22.61 -6.51
C ALA A 28 -10.97 24.01 -5.99
N ARG A 29 -9.71 24.32 -5.64
CA ARG A 29 -9.32 25.60 -5.05
C ARG A 29 -9.63 26.80 -5.96
N GLU A 30 -9.31 26.69 -7.25
CA GLU A 30 -9.55 27.75 -8.22
C GLU A 30 -11.05 28.07 -8.39
N VAL A 31 -11.89 27.01 -8.38
CA VAL A 31 -13.35 27.13 -8.41
C VAL A 31 -13.85 27.81 -7.13
N LEU A 32 -13.27 27.45 -5.98
CA LEU A 32 -13.63 28.07 -4.71
C LEU A 32 -13.27 29.54 -4.68
N ASP A 33 -12.05 29.92 -5.11
CA ASP A 33 -11.58 31.31 -5.11
C ASP A 33 -12.49 32.20 -5.99
N LYS A 34 -12.91 31.68 -7.16
CA LYS A 34 -13.87 32.35 -8.04
C LYS A 34 -15.26 32.47 -7.40
N ALA A 35 -15.79 31.36 -6.84
CA ALA A 35 -17.08 31.33 -6.17
C ALA A 35 -17.11 32.23 -4.92
N ALA A 36 -15.99 32.34 -4.20
CA ALA A 36 -15.85 33.26 -3.06
C ALA A 36 -15.92 34.73 -3.48
N ALA A 37 -15.27 35.08 -4.60
CA ALA A 37 -15.34 36.44 -5.16
C ALA A 37 -16.78 36.76 -5.63
N GLU A 38 -17.47 35.84 -6.29
CA GLU A 38 -18.86 36.01 -6.70
C GLU A 38 -19.82 36.13 -5.51
N ALA A 39 -19.66 35.26 -4.50
CA ALA A 39 -20.47 35.33 -3.27
C ALA A 39 -20.24 36.62 -2.46
N ALA A 40 -19.03 37.19 -2.50
CA ALA A 40 -18.70 38.45 -1.84
C ALA A 40 -19.25 39.67 -2.61
N ALA A 41 -19.28 39.63 -3.93
CA ALA A 41 -19.78 40.71 -4.78
C ALA A 41 -21.31 40.83 -4.77
N GLY A 42 -22.03 39.78 -4.46
CA GLY A 42 -23.49 39.78 -4.37
C GLY A 42 -24.01 40.42 -3.10
N THR A 43 -24.30 41.71 -3.16
CA THR A 43 -24.82 42.50 -2.00
C THR A 43 -26.33 42.30 -1.74
N ASP A 44 -27.08 41.70 -2.68
CA ASP A 44 -28.54 41.63 -2.66
C ASP A 44 -29.13 40.25 -2.35
N GLY A 45 -28.31 39.27 -1.98
CA GLY A 45 -28.78 37.92 -1.67
C GLY A 45 -29.26 37.75 -0.23
N ALA A 46 -30.53 37.44 -0.02
CA ALA A 46 -31.03 36.99 1.27
C ALA A 46 -30.36 35.68 1.66
N GLY A 47 -29.58 35.64 2.74
CA GLY A 47 -29.01 34.44 3.30
C GLY A 47 -27.55 34.56 3.78
N PRO A 48 -27.09 33.64 4.62
CA PRO A 48 -25.73 33.59 5.11
C PRO A 48 -24.69 33.48 3.96
N TYR A 49 -23.52 34.13 4.14
CA TYR A 49 -22.42 34.06 3.16
C TYR A 49 -22.02 32.65 2.79
N ALA A 50 -22.02 31.73 3.77
CA ALA A 50 -21.65 30.34 3.57
C ALA A 50 -22.61 29.58 2.62
N ASP A 51 -23.91 29.86 2.67
CA ASP A 51 -24.91 29.28 1.79
C ASP A 51 -24.75 29.81 0.35
N ARG A 52 -24.49 31.09 0.20
CA ARG A 52 -24.20 31.71 -1.12
C ARG A 52 -22.93 31.15 -1.74
N LEU A 53 -21.89 30.93 -0.91
CA LEU A 53 -20.65 30.31 -1.36
C LEU A 53 -20.88 28.86 -1.85
N ALA A 54 -21.63 28.07 -1.08
CA ALA A 54 -21.96 26.70 -1.47
C ALA A 54 -22.77 26.67 -2.78
N ALA A 55 -23.75 27.54 -2.92
CA ALA A 55 -24.55 27.67 -4.14
C ALA A 55 -23.70 28.12 -5.36
N ALA A 56 -22.74 29.04 -5.17
CA ALA A 56 -21.84 29.46 -6.23
C ALA A 56 -20.89 28.35 -6.67
N VAL A 57 -20.39 27.54 -5.73
CA VAL A 57 -19.56 26.36 -6.03
C VAL A 57 -20.35 25.29 -6.80
N GLU A 58 -21.61 25.07 -6.46
CA GLU A 58 -22.52 24.15 -7.20
C GLU A 58 -22.83 24.70 -8.61
N ALA A 59 -23.13 26.00 -8.72
CA ALA A 59 -23.37 26.65 -10.00
C ALA A 59 -22.15 26.57 -10.94
N ALA A 60 -20.93 26.53 -10.39
CA ALA A 60 -19.69 26.29 -11.13
C ALA A 60 -19.49 24.82 -11.53
N GLY A 61 -20.46 23.94 -11.34
CA GLY A 61 -20.41 22.52 -11.73
C GLY A 61 -19.63 21.61 -10.79
N THR A 62 -19.23 22.11 -9.60
CA THR A 62 -18.54 21.28 -8.59
C THR A 62 -19.55 20.67 -7.65
N THR A 63 -19.44 19.34 -7.43
CA THR A 63 -20.36 18.63 -6.52
C THR A 63 -20.10 19.01 -5.06
N VAL A 64 -21.10 19.58 -4.39
CA VAL A 64 -21.08 19.82 -2.94
C VAL A 64 -21.69 18.60 -2.24
N GLN A 65 -20.89 17.92 -1.44
CA GLN A 65 -21.37 16.82 -0.61
C GLN A 65 -21.98 17.35 0.69
N ARG A 66 -23.19 16.89 1.01
CA ARG A 66 -23.91 17.22 2.25
C ARG A 66 -24.02 15.94 3.12
N PRO A 67 -22.96 15.61 3.91
CA PRO A 67 -22.99 14.41 4.73
C PRO A 67 -23.97 14.57 5.90
N GLU A 68 -24.66 13.48 6.23
CA GLU A 68 -25.47 13.43 7.44
C GLU A 68 -24.61 13.54 8.68
N LEU A 69 -25.05 14.35 9.66
CA LEU A 69 -24.34 14.57 10.93
C LEU A 69 -24.46 13.38 11.89
N GLY A 70 -25.43 12.51 11.69
CA GLY A 70 -25.69 11.41 12.60
C GLY A 70 -26.09 11.92 14.00
N THR A 71 -25.22 11.71 14.98
CA THR A 71 -25.44 12.16 16.37
C THR A 71 -24.85 13.54 16.67
N LEU A 72 -24.18 14.17 15.71
CA LEU A 72 -23.67 15.53 15.85
C LEU A 72 -24.79 16.54 15.61
N VAL A 73 -24.71 17.68 16.25
CA VAL A 73 -25.65 18.77 16.11
C VAL A 73 -24.93 19.99 15.54
N ALA A 74 -25.55 20.60 14.54
CA ALA A 74 -25.16 21.93 14.07
C ALA A 74 -26.41 22.73 13.74
N ALA A 75 -26.40 24.00 14.07
CA ALA A 75 -27.51 24.89 13.83
C ALA A 75 -27.02 26.31 13.49
N VAL A 76 -27.79 26.99 12.64
CA VAL A 76 -27.66 28.43 12.41
C VAL A 76 -28.89 29.10 13.03
N PRO A 77 -28.83 29.54 14.29
CA PRO A 77 -30.00 30.08 15.00
C PRO A 77 -30.40 31.44 14.43
N ALA A 78 -31.68 31.62 14.15
CA ALA A 78 -32.22 32.89 13.69
C ALA A 78 -32.53 33.88 14.85
N GLY A 79 -32.52 33.37 16.09
CA GLY A 79 -32.82 34.19 17.27
C GLY A 79 -32.27 33.64 18.59
N PRO A 80 -32.41 34.39 19.70
CA PRO A 80 -31.86 33.99 21.00
C PRO A 80 -32.39 32.64 21.51
N ALA A 81 -33.70 32.39 21.37
CA ALA A 81 -34.33 31.14 21.83
C ALA A 81 -33.82 29.90 21.06
N GLU A 82 -33.63 30.04 19.75
CA GLU A 82 -33.07 28.96 18.92
C GLU A 82 -31.58 28.74 19.23
N ARG A 83 -30.84 29.82 19.50
CA ARG A 83 -29.44 29.73 19.96
C ARG A 83 -29.32 28.95 21.26
N ASP A 84 -30.20 29.26 22.23
CA ASP A 84 -30.17 28.59 23.54
C ASP A 84 -30.56 27.12 23.40
N ALA A 85 -31.55 26.79 22.54
CA ALA A 85 -31.92 25.43 22.20
C ALA A 85 -30.77 24.66 21.47
N ALA A 86 -30.11 25.29 20.50
CA ALA A 86 -28.97 24.71 19.80
C ALA A 86 -27.78 24.50 20.76
N THR A 87 -27.52 25.42 21.65
CA THR A 87 -26.48 25.29 22.68
C THR A 87 -26.74 24.10 23.60
N ALA A 88 -28.00 23.94 24.05
CA ALA A 88 -28.42 22.81 24.86
C ALA A 88 -28.30 21.50 24.08
N ALA A 89 -28.66 21.44 22.80
CA ALA A 89 -28.54 20.28 21.96
C ALA A 89 -27.06 19.89 21.73
N VAL A 90 -26.17 20.86 21.49
CA VAL A 90 -24.73 20.62 21.38
C VAL A 90 -24.14 20.08 22.69
N ALA A 91 -24.56 20.66 23.83
CA ALA A 91 -24.10 20.22 25.15
C ALA A 91 -24.59 18.79 25.51
N ALA A 92 -25.68 18.33 24.89
CA ALA A 92 -26.21 16.98 25.07
C ALA A 92 -25.50 15.91 24.21
N VAL A 93 -24.60 16.31 23.29
CA VAL A 93 -23.84 15.36 22.47
C VAL A 93 -22.81 14.64 23.34
N ASP A 94 -22.80 13.32 23.31
CA ASP A 94 -21.75 12.52 23.94
C ASP A 94 -20.47 12.53 23.08
N ASP A 95 -19.59 13.49 23.37
CA ASP A 95 -18.31 13.65 22.67
C ASP A 95 -17.45 12.38 22.70
N GLU A 96 -17.50 11.63 23.80
CA GLU A 96 -16.68 10.40 23.92
C GLU A 96 -17.22 9.29 23.01
N ALA A 97 -18.53 9.13 22.95
CA ALA A 97 -19.16 8.19 22.04
C ALA A 97 -18.86 8.53 20.57
N VAL A 98 -18.87 9.82 20.22
CA VAL A 98 -18.49 10.31 18.89
C VAL A 98 -17.03 9.99 18.59
N ARG A 99 -16.09 10.31 19.49
CA ARG A 99 -14.66 10.02 19.32
C ARG A 99 -14.40 8.53 19.15
N LEU A 100 -15.03 7.66 19.95
CA LEU A 100 -14.91 6.21 19.84
C LEU A 100 -15.46 5.66 18.51
N ARG A 101 -16.51 6.28 17.97
CA ARG A 101 -17.06 5.89 16.67
C ARG A 101 -16.16 6.32 15.53
N THR A 102 -15.70 7.56 15.54
CA THR A 102 -14.83 8.14 14.49
C THR A 102 -13.40 7.62 14.54
N ALA A 103 -12.99 7.01 15.66
CA ALA A 103 -11.71 6.34 15.75
C ALA A 103 -11.61 5.09 14.86
N VAL A 104 -12.75 4.43 14.56
CA VAL A 104 -12.78 3.24 13.69
C VAL A 104 -12.92 3.67 12.23
N LYS A 105 -12.16 3.07 11.32
CA LYS A 105 -12.29 3.29 9.87
C LYS A 105 -13.68 2.84 9.41
N SER A 106 -14.31 3.62 8.54
CA SER A 106 -15.64 3.33 7.98
C SER A 106 -15.61 2.16 6.99
N ARG A 107 -14.45 1.91 6.37
CA ARG A 107 -14.24 0.82 5.41
C ARG A 107 -13.00 0.04 5.83
N ASP A 108 -13.22 -1.20 6.28
CA ASP A 108 -12.17 -2.13 6.69
C ASP A 108 -12.57 -3.56 6.33
N GLY A 109 -11.65 -4.53 6.50
CA GLY A 109 -11.93 -5.95 6.33
C GLY A 109 -13.01 -6.45 7.30
N PHE A 110 -13.61 -7.60 6.98
CA PHE A 110 -14.64 -8.21 7.83
C PHE A 110 -14.09 -8.54 9.22
N PHE A 111 -12.93 -9.22 9.28
CA PHE A 111 -12.32 -9.60 10.54
C PHE A 111 -11.96 -8.38 11.41
N THR A 112 -11.35 -7.36 10.81
CA THR A 112 -11.04 -6.12 11.52
C THR A 112 -12.29 -5.44 12.05
N THR A 113 -13.34 -5.31 11.21
CA THR A 113 -14.56 -4.60 11.57
C THR A 113 -15.33 -5.29 12.70
N PHE A 114 -15.50 -6.61 12.62
CA PHE A 114 -16.38 -7.34 13.54
C PHE A 114 -15.66 -8.01 14.70
N CYS A 115 -14.38 -8.40 14.52
CA CYS A 115 -13.63 -9.13 15.55
C CYS A 115 -12.62 -8.26 16.30
N ILE A 116 -12.07 -7.20 15.70
CA ILE A 116 -11.00 -6.41 16.32
C ILE A 116 -11.50 -5.03 16.77
N SER A 117 -12.10 -4.24 15.87
CA SER A 117 -12.49 -2.85 16.14
C SER A 117 -13.46 -2.68 17.31
N PRO A 118 -14.37 -3.62 17.63
CA PRO A 118 -15.23 -3.52 18.80
C PRO A 118 -14.46 -3.39 20.12
N TYR A 119 -13.26 -3.97 20.22
CA TYR A 119 -12.44 -3.99 21.43
C TYR A 119 -11.28 -2.99 21.34
N SER A 120 -10.57 -2.93 20.21
CA SER A 120 -9.35 -2.12 20.05
C SER A 120 -9.60 -0.63 20.27
N ARG A 121 -10.77 -0.10 19.92
CA ARG A 121 -11.16 1.30 20.20
C ARG A 121 -11.17 1.63 21.70
N TYR A 122 -11.50 0.67 22.57
CA TYR A 122 -11.45 0.88 24.03
C TYR A 122 -10.02 0.78 24.55
N ILE A 123 -9.18 -0.05 23.90
CA ILE A 123 -7.73 -0.09 24.20
C ILE A 123 -7.12 1.26 23.76
N ALA A 124 -7.48 1.80 22.61
CA ALA A 124 -7.04 3.13 22.15
C ALA A 124 -7.43 4.23 23.15
N ARG A 125 -8.68 4.22 23.65
CA ARG A 125 -9.11 5.12 24.73
C ARG A 125 -8.27 4.96 26.00
N TRP A 126 -8.00 3.72 26.40
CA TRP A 126 -7.16 3.44 27.58
C TRP A 126 -5.74 3.99 27.39
N CYS A 127 -5.14 3.78 26.22
CA CYS A 127 -3.84 4.33 25.86
C CYS A 127 -3.85 5.87 25.90
N ALA A 128 -4.88 6.51 25.31
CA ALA A 128 -5.02 7.97 25.35
C ALA A 128 -5.09 8.51 26.77
N ARG A 129 -5.87 7.88 27.66
CA ARG A 129 -5.99 8.26 29.08
C ARG A 129 -4.68 8.08 29.87
N ARG A 130 -3.77 7.22 29.39
CA ARG A 130 -2.43 7.01 29.96
C ARG A 130 -1.36 7.89 29.33
N GLY A 131 -1.71 8.74 28.37
CA GLY A 131 -0.77 9.60 27.67
C GLY A 131 0.16 8.86 26.71
N LEU A 132 -0.19 7.61 26.30
CA LEU A 132 0.58 6.88 25.31
C LEU A 132 0.36 7.48 23.93
N THR A 133 1.44 7.52 23.13
CA THR A 133 1.40 8.00 21.75
C THR A 133 1.12 6.87 20.77
N PRO A 134 0.54 7.16 19.58
CA PRO A 134 0.37 6.15 18.52
C PRO A 134 1.68 5.41 18.21
N ASN A 135 2.79 6.12 18.03
CA ASN A 135 4.10 5.52 17.71
C ASN A 135 4.61 4.53 18.78
N GLN A 136 4.29 4.76 20.06
CA GLN A 136 4.61 3.81 21.12
C GLN A 136 3.81 2.52 20.98
N VAL A 137 2.54 2.61 20.57
CA VAL A 137 1.68 1.44 20.36
C VAL A 137 2.12 0.68 19.10
N THR A 138 2.46 1.38 18.01
CA THR A 138 3.04 0.78 16.80
C THR A 138 4.34 0.04 17.11
N THR A 139 5.21 0.62 17.95
CA THR A 139 6.46 -0.04 18.39
C THR A 139 6.16 -1.28 19.24
N ALA A 140 5.19 -1.21 20.15
CA ALA A 140 4.77 -2.37 20.95
C ALA A 140 4.19 -3.49 20.05
N SER A 141 3.43 -3.14 19.02
CA SER A 141 2.95 -4.08 18.00
C SER A 141 4.12 -4.79 17.30
N LEU A 142 5.13 -4.05 16.84
CA LEU A 142 6.33 -4.64 16.22
C LEU A 142 7.07 -5.60 17.17
N ILE A 143 7.35 -5.16 18.41
CA ILE A 143 8.05 -6.00 19.39
C ILE A 143 7.28 -7.30 19.64
N THR A 144 5.95 -7.22 19.79
CA THR A 144 5.08 -8.38 19.97
C THR A 144 5.17 -9.34 18.77
N ALA A 145 5.17 -8.82 17.54
CA ALA A 145 5.32 -9.65 16.34
C ALA A 145 6.71 -10.29 16.23
N LEU A 146 7.78 -9.57 16.63
CA LEU A 146 9.14 -10.14 16.65
C LEU A 146 9.27 -11.26 17.68
N ILE A 147 8.63 -11.11 18.84
CA ILE A 147 8.54 -12.20 19.84
C ILE A 147 7.75 -13.37 19.24
N ALA A 148 6.63 -13.12 18.55
CA ALA A 148 5.87 -14.14 17.86
C ALA A 148 6.71 -14.89 16.82
N ALA A 149 7.51 -14.17 16.02
CA ALA A 149 8.44 -14.76 15.07
C ALA A 149 9.52 -15.61 15.76
N GLY A 150 10.05 -15.14 16.90
CA GLY A 150 10.97 -15.91 17.72
C GLY A 150 10.35 -17.21 18.27
N CYS A 151 9.11 -17.15 18.74
CA CYS A 151 8.36 -18.34 19.15
C CYS A 151 8.15 -19.32 17.99
N ALA A 152 7.78 -18.83 16.80
CA ALA A 152 7.64 -19.67 15.60
C ALA A 152 8.97 -20.32 15.21
N ALA A 153 10.08 -19.60 15.36
CA ALA A 153 11.41 -20.09 15.03
C ALA A 153 11.92 -21.21 15.93
N THR A 154 11.30 -21.45 17.11
CA THR A 154 11.66 -22.61 17.96
C THR A 154 11.39 -23.94 17.27
N GLY A 155 10.39 -24.01 16.40
CA GLY A 155 9.95 -25.24 15.74
C GLY A 155 9.07 -26.14 16.63
N GLU A 156 8.85 -25.75 17.89
CA GLU A 156 8.06 -26.50 18.83
C GLU A 156 6.56 -26.23 18.69
N ARG A 157 5.74 -27.22 19.03
CA ARG A 157 4.27 -27.07 18.94
C ARG A 157 3.75 -25.90 19.77
N TRP A 158 4.23 -25.77 21.02
CA TRP A 158 3.83 -24.66 21.89
C TRP A 158 4.37 -23.31 21.41
N GLY A 159 5.55 -23.31 20.74
CA GLY A 159 6.09 -22.15 20.08
C GLY A 159 5.16 -21.65 18.95
N TYR A 160 4.62 -22.54 18.13
CA TYR A 160 3.65 -22.19 17.08
C TYR A 160 2.32 -21.69 17.67
N VAL A 161 1.83 -22.29 18.77
CA VAL A 161 0.62 -21.79 19.46
C VAL A 161 0.85 -20.39 20.01
N ALA A 162 1.97 -20.18 20.72
CA ALA A 162 2.34 -18.86 21.24
C ALA A 162 2.52 -17.82 20.12
N ALA A 163 3.16 -18.21 19.01
CA ALA A 163 3.34 -17.37 17.84
C ALA A 163 2.01 -16.91 17.24
N GLY A 164 1.05 -17.81 17.05
CA GLY A 164 -0.28 -17.48 16.55
C GLY A 164 -1.03 -16.51 17.45
N VAL A 165 -1.02 -16.75 18.77
CA VAL A 165 -1.67 -15.87 19.76
C VAL A 165 -1.00 -14.48 19.76
N LEU A 166 0.34 -14.42 19.82
CA LEU A 166 1.08 -13.16 19.85
C LEU A 166 0.92 -12.37 18.55
N LEU A 167 0.80 -13.06 17.40
CA LEU A 167 0.52 -12.40 16.12
C LEU A 167 -0.84 -11.71 16.13
N LEU A 168 -1.89 -12.33 16.69
CA LEU A 168 -3.19 -11.70 16.88
C LEU A 168 -3.12 -10.52 17.84
N VAL A 169 -2.38 -10.63 18.93
CA VAL A 169 -2.16 -9.52 19.88
C VAL A 169 -1.45 -8.36 19.18
N SER A 170 -0.40 -8.65 18.41
CA SER A 170 0.27 -7.63 17.59
C SER A 170 -0.69 -6.94 16.62
N PHE A 171 -1.58 -7.68 15.97
CA PHE A 171 -2.57 -7.11 15.06
C PHE A 171 -3.62 -6.25 15.79
N VAL A 172 -4.02 -6.62 17.00
CA VAL A 172 -4.90 -5.78 17.85
C VAL A 172 -4.20 -4.45 18.19
N LEU A 173 -2.91 -4.49 18.55
CA LEU A 173 -2.12 -3.29 18.84
C LEU A 173 -1.97 -2.40 17.61
N ASP A 174 -1.77 -2.99 16.45
CA ASP A 174 -1.70 -2.33 15.16
C ASP A 174 -2.99 -1.57 14.81
N CYS A 175 -4.14 -2.23 14.94
CA CYS A 175 -5.42 -1.55 14.81
C CYS A 175 -5.62 -0.44 15.86
N THR A 176 -5.04 -0.62 17.05
CA THR A 176 -5.17 0.32 18.16
C THR A 176 -4.40 1.61 17.92
N ASP A 177 -3.21 1.58 17.30
CA ASP A 177 -2.39 2.79 17.09
C ASP A 177 -3.05 3.78 16.12
N GLY A 178 -3.60 3.30 15.00
CA GLY A 178 -4.37 4.12 14.09
C GLY A 178 -5.68 4.64 14.72
N GLN A 179 -6.33 3.82 15.56
CA GLN A 179 -7.51 4.26 16.32
C GLN A 179 -7.13 5.29 17.38
N LEU A 180 -5.99 5.13 18.05
CA LEU A 180 -5.46 6.10 19.01
C LEU A 180 -5.14 7.43 18.33
N ALA A 181 -4.50 7.38 17.14
CA ALA A 181 -4.20 8.58 16.37
C ALA A 181 -5.49 9.37 16.03
N ARG A 182 -6.55 8.69 15.60
CA ARG A 182 -7.86 9.30 15.30
C ARG A 182 -8.60 9.78 16.55
N TYR A 183 -8.58 9.00 17.63
CA TYR A 183 -9.23 9.34 18.89
C TYR A 183 -8.60 10.58 19.56
N SER A 184 -7.25 10.64 19.59
CA SER A 184 -6.49 11.73 20.22
C SER A 184 -6.11 12.86 19.26
N LEU A 185 -6.43 12.73 17.95
CA LEU A 185 -6.06 13.67 16.89
C LEU A 185 -4.55 13.89 16.77
N GLN A 186 -3.78 12.86 17.08
CA GLN A 186 -2.31 12.87 17.02
C GLN A 186 -1.84 12.21 15.74
N TYR A 187 -1.72 12.98 14.69
CA TYR A 187 -1.24 12.52 13.38
C TYR A 187 0.18 12.99 13.13
N SER A 188 1.01 12.14 12.56
CA SER A 188 2.34 12.52 12.10
C SER A 188 2.73 11.71 10.86
N THR A 189 3.47 12.33 9.95
CA THR A 189 4.07 11.64 8.78
C THR A 189 4.99 10.53 9.20
N MET A 190 5.79 10.75 10.22
CA MET A 190 6.66 9.72 10.78
C MET A 190 5.84 8.55 11.33
N GLY A 191 4.69 8.81 11.97
CA GLY A 191 3.80 7.75 12.46
C GLY A 191 3.23 6.90 11.33
N ALA A 192 2.76 7.51 10.26
CA ALA A 192 2.24 6.80 9.10
C ALA A 192 3.32 5.96 8.39
N TRP A 193 4.56 6.47 8.30
CA TRP A 193 5.69 5.72 7.76
C TRP A 193 6.11 4.56 8.68
N LEU A 194 6.14 4.78 10.00
CA LEU A 194 6.46 3.72 10.96
C LEU A 194 5.44 2.58 10.88
N ASP A 195 4.14 2.90 10.88
CA ASP A 195 3.04 1.95 10.76
C ASP A 195 3.23 1.07 9.51
N ALA A 196 3.33 1.70 8.35
CA ALA A 196 3.51 1.02 7.08
C ALA A 196 4.81 0.18 6.98
N THR A 197 5.92 0.69 7.52
CA THR A 197 7.22 0.01 7.51
C THR A 197 7.22 -1.18 8.46
N PHE A 198 6.67 -0.99 9.65
CA PHE A 198 6.62 -2.04 10.67
C PHE A 198 5.69 -3.17 10.28
N ASP A 199 4.60 -2.89 9.55
CA ASP A 199 3.75 -3.92 8.97
C ASP A 199 4.52 -4.88 8.08
N ARG A 200 5.40 -4.37 7.22
CA ARG A 200 6.22 -5.22 6.36
C ARG A 200 7.29 -5.95 7.16
N ALA A 201 7.93 -5.27 8.10
CA ALA A 201 8.92 -5.88 8.98
C ALA A 201 8.32 -7.03 9.82
N LYS A 202 7.13 -6.83 10.39
CA LYS A 202 6.38 -7.87 11.13
C LYS A 202 6.09 -9.08 10.25
N GLU A 203 5.54 -8.86 9.06
CA GLU A 203 5.15 -9.91 8.12
C GLU A 203 6.37 -10.75 7.71
N TYR A 204 7.45 -10.10 7.29
CA TYR A 204 8.65 -10.80 6.84
C TYR A 204 9.39 -11.50 7.99
N ALA A 205 9.48 -10.88 9.15
CA ALA A 205 10.05 -11.53 10.34
C ALA A 205 9.26 -12.79 10.73
N PHE A 206 7.93 -12.73 10.64
CA PHE A 206 7.09 -13.88 10.96
C PHE A 206 7.25 -15.02 9.93
N TYR A 207 7.35 -14.69 8.63
CA TYR A 207 7.63 -15.70 7.59
C TYR A 207 9.00 -16.36 7.79
N ALA A 208 10.03 -15.56 8.11
CA ALA A 208 11.35 -16.08 8.44
C ALA A 208 11.32 -16.98 9.69
N GLY A 209 10.58 -16.57 10.73
CA GLY A 209 10.40 -17.37 11.94
C GLY A 209 9.76 -18.72 11.67
N LEU A 210 8.68 -18.75 10.87
CA LEU A 210 8.03 -19.99 10.44
C LEU A 210 8.98 -20.89 9.64
N ALA A 211 9.73 -20.32 8.70
CA ALA A 211 10.66 -21.07 7.87
C ALA A 211 11.84 -21.65 8.69
N LEU A 212 12.37 -20.88 9.63
CA LEU A 212 13.41 -21.35 10.55
C LEU A 212 12.89 -22.47 11.46
N GLY A 213 11.69 -22.33 12.03
CA GLY A 213 11.09 -23.36 12.87
C GLY A 213 10.83 -24.65 12.12
N ALA A 214 10.35 -24.58 10.88
CA ALA A 214 10.14 -25.73 10.03
C ALA A 214 11.48 -26.43 9.67
N ALA A 215 12.50 -25.63 9.29
CA ALA A 215 13.83 -26.16 8.94
C ALA A 215 14.49 -26.90 10.11
N ARG A 216 14.30 -26.45 11.35
CA ARG A 216 14.76 -27.16 12.56
C ARG A 216 14.14 -28.55 12.73
N ASN A 217 12.95 -28.75 12.17
CA ASN A 217 12.24 -30.03 12.17
C ASN A 217 12.48 -30.83 10.88
N GLY A 218 13.45 -30.44 10.05
CA GLY A 218 13.77 -31.11 8.79
C GLY A 218 12.79 -30.79 7.64
N ASP A 219 11.88 -29.84 7.82
CA ASP A 219 10.92 -29.41 6.80
C ASP A 219 11.38 -28.07 6.19
N ASP A 220 12.14 -28.12 5.09
CA ASP A 220 12.57 -26.92 4.39
C ASP A 220 11.40 -26.29 3.61
N VAL A 221 10.95 -25.13 4.08
CA VAL A 221 9.88 -24.32 3.48
C VAL A 221 10.34 -22.93 3.05
N TRP A 222 11.66 -22.67 3.00
CA TRP A 222 12.18 -21.37 2.63
C TRP A 222 11.71 -20.90 1.25
N ALA A 223 11.65 -21.81 0.25
CA ALA A 223 11.14 -21.46 -1.07
C ALA A 223 9.67 -21.00 -1.02
N LEU A 224 8.84 -21.60 -0.16
CA LEU A 224 7.45 -21.18 0.04
C LEU A 224 7.38 -19.82 0.74
N ALA A 225 8.24 -19.57 1.73
CA ALA A 225 8.32 -18.28 2.42
C ALA A 225 8.71 -17.15 1.45
N VAL A 226 9.77 -17.37 0.66
CA VAL A 226 10.20 -16.43 -0.39
C VAL A 226 9.10 -16.23 -1.43
N GLY A 227 8.48 -17.31 -1.91
CA GLY A 227 7.37 -17.24 -2.87
C GLY A 227 6.18 -16.44 -2.34
N SER A 228 5.84 -16.60 -1.06
CA SER A 228 4.77 -15.86 -0.40
C SER A 228 5.09 -14.35 -0.35
N MET A 229 6.33 -14.01 0.00
CA MET A 229 6.80 -12.62 0.01
C MET A 229 6.77 -12.00 -1.40
N ILE A 230 7.24 -12.73 -2.43
CA ILE A 230 7.21 -12.29 -3.83
C ILE A 230 5.77 -12.00 -4.27
N LEU A 231 4.87 -12.97 -4.06
CA LEU A 231 3.47 -12.84 -4.47
C LEU A 231 2.79 -11.66 -3.81
N MET A 232 3.00 -11.47 -2.51
CA MET A 232 2.44 -10.34 -1.77
C MET A 232 2.99 -9.00 -2.24
N THR A 233 4.30 -8.90 -2.42
CA THR A 233 4.92 -7.66 -2.90
C THR A 233 4.46 -7.31 -4.30
N CYS A 234 4.46 -8.27 -5.24
CA CYS A 234 3.98 -8.05 -6.60
C CYS A 234 2.51 -7.61 -6.62
N ARG A 235 1.65 -8.23 -5.79
CA ARG A 235 0.25 -7.84 -5.66
C ARG A 235 0.12 -6.39 -5.18
N HIS A 236 0.86 -5.99 -4.15
CA HIS A 236 0.83 -4.61 -3.67
C HIS A 236 1.32 -3.62 -4.74
N VAL A 237 2.37 -3.97 -5.47
CA VAL A 237 2.86 -3.12 -6.57
C VAL A 237 1.82 -2.99 -7.69
N VAL A 238 1.04 -4.05 -7.99
CA VAL A 238 -0.13 -3.98 -8.89
C VAL A 238 -1.14 -2.97 -8.37
N ASP A 239 -1.47 -3.00 -7.08
CA ASP A 239 -2.43 -2.11 -6.46
C ASP A 239 -1.96 -0.65 -6.52
N PHE A 240 -0.72 -0.40 -6.14
CA PHE A 240 -0.13 0.94 -6.13
C PHE A 240 0.01 1.52 -7.53
N SER A 241 0.56 0.76 -8.47
CA SER A 241 0.75 1.22 -9.85
C SER A 241 -0.58 1.53 -10.54
N PHE A 242 -1.61 0.71 -10.30
CA PHE A 242 -2.93 0.97 -10.85
C PHE A 242 -3.55 2.25 -10.25
N ASN A 243 -3.43 2.45 -8.93
CA ASN A 243 -3.97 3.61 -8.27
C ASN A 243 -3.27 4.89 -8.72
N GLU A 244 -1.92 4.91 -8.76
CA GLU A 244 -1.15 6.06 -9.23
C GLU A 244 -1.42 6.39 -10.71
N ALA A 245 -1.54 5.38 -11.57
CA ALA A 245 -1.87 5.58 -12.99
C ALA A 245 -3.24 6.24 -13.20
N ASN A 246 -4.15 6.16 -12.23
CA ASN A 246 -5.53 6.62 -12.37
C ASN A 246 -5.92 7.70 -11.34
N HIS A 247 -5.02 8.11 -10.45
CA HIS A 247 -5.29 9.08 -9.39
C HIS A 247 -5.83 10.41 -9.93
N ASP A 248 -5.15 10.98 -10.95
CA ASP A 248 -5.48 12.28 -11.54
C ASP A 248 -6.04 12.14 -12.96
N ALA A 249 -6.54 10.94 -13.34
CA ALA A 249 -7.01 10.70 -14.69
C ALA A 249 -8.32 11.44 -14.96
N THR A 250 -8.36 12.19 -16.05
CA THR A 250 -9.55 12.88 -16.57
C THR A 250 -10.34 11.98 -17.53
N ALA A 251 -11.59 12.35 -17.83
CA ALA A 251 -12.51 11.59 -18.71
C ALA A 251 -12.76 10.15 -18.24
N ASN A 252 -12.87 9.96 -16.94
CA ASN A 252 -12.87 8.68 -16.25
C ASN A 252 -14.23 7.97 -16.30
N THR A 253 -14.71 7.64 -17.50
CA THR A 253 -15.96 6.89 -17.71
C THR A 253 -15.66 5.41 -17.94
N SER A 254 -16.29 4.53 -17.17
CA SER A 254 -16.18 3.08 -17.34
C SER A 254 -17.54 2.40 -17.16
N PRO A 255 -18.03 1.64 -18.16
CA PRO A 255 -19.23 0.82 -18.01
C PRO A 255 -19.13 -0.18 -16.86
N THR A 256 -17.92 -0.66 -16.57
CA THR A 256 -17.67 -1.63 -15.49
C THR A 256 -17.74 -0.99 -14.11
N ALA A 257 -17.53 0.32 -13.97
CA ALA A 257 -17.72 1.02 -12.69
C ALA A 257 -19.19 1.05 -12.27
N ALA A 258 -20.12 1.22 -13.24
CA ALA A 258 -21.55 1.18 -12.98
C ALA A 258 -22.01 -0.21 -12.52
N LEU A 259 -21.45 -1.30 -13.09
CA LEU A 259 -21.72 -2.67 -12.67
C LEU A 259 -21.18 -2.93 -11.25
N SER A 260 -19.96 -2.48 -10.95
CA SER A 260 -19.38 -2.57 -9.61
C SER A 260 -20.24 -1.85 -8.57
N GLY A 261 -20.72 -0.64 -8.87
CA GLY A 261 -21.61 0.12 -7.99
C GLY A 261 -22.94 -0.60 -7.71
N ARG A 262 -23.50 -1.29 -8.71
CA ARG A 262 -24.71 -2.12 -8.51
C ARG A 262 -24.45 -3.34 -7.61
N LEU A 263 -23.29 -3.98 -7.73
CA LEU A 263 -22.90 -5.10 -6.85
C LEU A 263 -22.62 -4.61 -5.42
N ASP A 264 -22.13 -3.39 -5.25
CA ASP A 264 -21.87 -2.78 -3.94
C ASP A 264 -23.16 -2.35 -3.22
N SER A 265 -24.30 -2.27 -3.92
CA SER A 265 -25.59 -2.00 -3.30
C SER A 265 -26.22 -3.22 -2.59
N VAL A 266 -25.71 -4.43 -2.81
CA VAL A 266 -26.17 -5.67 -2.17
C VAL A 266 -25.26 -5.98 -0.97
N GLY A 267 -25.70 -5.67 0.24
CA GLY A 267 -24.92 -5.60 1.48
C GLY A 267 -23.99 -6.79 1.78
N TRP A 268 -24.39 -8.06 1.53
CA TRP A 268 -23.53 -9.22 1.82
C TRP A 268 -22.48 -9.50 0.73
N THR A 269 -22.73 -9.14 -0.52
CA THR A 269 -21.79 -9.35 -1.63
C THR A 269 -20.51 -8.51 -1.46
N VAL A 270 -20.62 -7.35 -0.82
CA VAL A 270 -19.47 -6.50 -0.45
C VAL A 270 -18.50 -7.26 0.45
N TRP A 271 -19.03 -7.95 1.46
CA TRP A 271 -18.21 -8.70 2.41
C TRP A 271 -17.54 -9.91 1.78
N VAL A 272 -18.29 -10.69 0.95
CA VAL A 272 -17.70 -11.83 0.21
C VAL A 272 -16.61 -11.35 -0.73
N ARG A 273 -16.83 -10.26 -1.46
CA ARG A 273 -15.80 -9.69 -2.35
C ARG A 273 -14.58 -9.21 -1.58
N ARG A 274 -14.77 -8.58 -0.42
CA ARG A 274 -13.65 -8.19 0.46
C ARG A 274 -12.89 -9.40 0.98
N MET A 275 -13.57 -10.46 1.39
CA MET A 275 -12.93 -11.70 1.84
C MET A 275 -12.10 -12.38 0.74
N ILE A 276 -12.59 -12.39 -0.52
CA ILE A 276 -11.86 -12.93 -1.69
C ILE A 276 -10.53 -12.20 -1.91
N ILE A 277 -10.52 -10.89 -1.69
CA ILE A 277 -9.31 -10.07 -1.84
C ILE A 277 -8.29 -10.39 -0.73
N LEU A 278 -8.69 -11.03 0.35
CA LEU A 278 -7.87 -11.37 1.51
C LEU A 278 -7.14 -10.11 2.08
N PRO A 279 -7.89 -9.14 2.63
CA PRO A 279 -7.33 -7.96 3.25
C PRO A 279 -6.36 -8.33 4.39
N ILE A 280 -5.63 -7.35 4.89
CA ILE A 280 -4.59 -7.56 5.90
C ILE A 280 -5.15 -8.27 7.14
N GLY A 281 -6.34 -7.91 7.63
CA GLY A 281 -6.96 -8.51 8.82
C GLY A 281 -7.26 -9.99 8.65
N GLU A 282 -7.93 -10.37 7.55
CA GLU A 282 -8.24 -11.75 7.21
C GLU A 282 -6.99 -12.59 7.00
N ARG A 283 -5.97 -11.99 6.36
CA ARG A 283 -4.68 -12.66 6.12
C ARG A 283 -3.95 -12.94 7.44
N TRP A 284 -3.89 -11.98 8.34
CA TRP A 284 -3.23 -12.14 9.63
C TRP A 284 -3.98 -13.12 10.53
N ALA A 285 -5.32 -13.09 10.53
CA ALA A 285 -6.12 -14.08 11.23
C ALA A 285 -5.89 -15.50 10.69
N MET A 286 -5.86 -15.67 9.36
CA MET A 286 -5.58 -16.95 8.72
C MET A 286 -4.18 -17.45 9.09
N ILE A 287 -3.14 -16.62 8.97
CA ILE A 287 -1.77 -16.99 9.33
C ILE A 287 -1.72 -17.39 10.81
N ALA A 288 -2.28 -16.61 11.72
CA ALA A 288 -2.24 -16.87 13.15
C ALA A 288 -2.94 -18.18 13.52
N VAL A 289 -4.15 -18.40 13.01
CA VAL A 289 -4.94 -19.61 13.27
C VAL A 289 -4.24 -20.84 12.69
N LEU A 290 -3.80 -20.78 11.43
CA LEU A 290 -3.12 -21.92 10.82
C LEU A 290 -1.77 -22.21 11.49
N THR A 291 -1.03 -21.21 11.92
CA THR A 291 0.21 -21.39 12.69
C THR A 291 -0.06 -22.10 14.00
N ALA A 292 -1.11 -21.69 14.72
CA ALA A 292 -1.48 -22.30 16.00
C ALA A 292 -1.97 -23.76 15.85
N PHE A 293 -2.62 -24.13 14.76
CA PHE A 293 -3.28 -25.44 14.64
C PHE A 293 -2.67 -26.40 13.60
N THR A 294 -1.79 -25.91 12.72
CA THR A 294 -1.23 -26.72 11.63
C THR A 294 0.31 -26.63 11.58
N THR A 295 0.90 -26.85 10.41
CA THR A 295 2.34 -26.77 10.16
C THR A 295 2.68 -25.52 9.32
N PRO A 296 3.91 -24.98 9.38
CA PRO A 296 4.36 -23.87 8.54
C PRO A 296 4.13 -24.10 7.05
N ARG A 297 4.30 -25.33 6.56
CA ARG A 297 4.06 -25.70 5.16
C ARG A 297 2.60 -25.43 4.76
N ILE A 298 1.64 -25.80 5.60
CA ILE A 298 0.20 -25.55 5.34
C ILE A 298 -0.10 -24.05 5.38
N VAL A 299 0.52 -23.30 6.31
CA VAL A 299 0.38 -21.84 6.38
C VAL A 299 0.80 -21.20 5.06
N PHE A 300 1.97 -21.54 4.53
CA PHE A 300 2.47 -20.97 3.28
C PHE A 300 1.65 -21.41 2.07
N TYR A 301 1.19 -22.66 1.99
CA TYR A 301 0.29 -23.07 0.90
C TYR A 301 -1.03 -22.32 0.93
N ALA A 302 -1.66 -22.18 2.11
CA ALA A 302 -2.89 -21.41 2.25
C ALA A 302 -2.69 -19.94 1.85
N LEU A 303 -1.57 -19.36 2.26
CA LEU A 303 -1.19 -17.99 1.92
C LEU A 303 -0.98 -17.81 0.42
N LEU A 304 -0.19 -18.70 -0.21
CA LEU A 304 0.08 -18.66 -1.66
C LEU A 304 -1.21 -18.82 -2.47
N ILE A 305 -2.05 -19.81 -2.14
CA ILE A 305 -3.29 -20.08 -2.86
C ILE A 305 -4.27 -18.90 -2.69
N GLY A 306 -4.50 -18.45 -1.46
CA GLY A 306 -5.41 -17.35 -1.18
C GLY A 306 -4.96 -16.04 -1.81
N CYS A 307 -3.67 -15.70 -1.68
CA CYS A 307 -3.12 -14.48 -2.27
C CYS A 307 -3.05 -14.55 -3.80
N ALA A 308 -2.73 -15.72 -4.40
CA ALA A 308 -2.73 -15.88 -5.85
C ALA A 308 -4.14 -15.71 -6.43
N PHE A 309 -5.15 -16.31 -5.79
CA PHE A 309 -6.55 -16.13 -6.19
C PHE A 309 -6.99 -14.67 -6.10
N GLY A 310 -6.70 -14.01 -4.99
CA GLY A 310 -7.01 -12.59 -4.81
C GLY A 310 -6.26 -11.70 -5.81
N ALA A 311 -4.97 -11.96 -6.07
CA ALA A 311 -4.16 -11.24 -7.04
C ALA A 311 -4.70 -11.41 -8.47
N LEU A 312 -5.04 -12.65 -8.87
CA LEU A 312 -5.60 -12.93 -10.18
C LEU A 312 -6.95 -12.21 -10.38
N TYR A 313 -7.84 -12.31 -9.39
CA TYR A 313 -9.15 -11.66 -9.42
C TYR A 313 -9.03 -10.13 -9.56
N THR A 314 -8.21 -9.50 -8.72
CA THR A 314 -8.05 -8.04 -8.73
C THR A 314 -7.34 -7.55 -9.99
N THR A 315 -6.28 -8.24 -10.43
CA THR A 315 -5.52 -7.87 -11.63
C THR A 315 -6.37 -8.03 -12.89
N ALA A 316 -7.11 -9.14 -13.05
CA ALA A 316 -8.02 -9.35 -14.18
C ALA A 316 -9.09 -8.25 -14.26
N GLY A 317 -9.71 -7.91 -13.12
CA GLY A 317 -10.68 -6.82 -13.04
C GLY A 317 -10.11 -5.46 -13.44
N ARG A 318 -8.86 -5.16 -13.02
CA ARG A 318 -8.16 -3.92 -13.38
C ARG A 318 -7.75 -3.88 -14.85
N VAL A 319 -7.25 -4.97 -15.41
CA VAL A 319 -6.95 -5.08 -16.84
C VAL A 319 -8.20 -4.83 -17.68
N LEU A 320 -9.31 -5.51 -17.36
CA LEU A 320 -10.57 -5.32 -18.06
C LEU A 320 -11.06 -3.87 -17.96
N ARG A 321 -10.97 -3.27 -16.78
CA ARG A 321 -11.32 -1.85 -16.57
C ARG A 321 -10.41 -0.93 -17.38
N SER A 322 -9.11 -1.18 -17.44
CA SER A 322 -8.15 -0.37 -18.19
C SER A 322 -8.36 -0.43 -19.70
N LEU A 323 -8.74 -1.59 -20.22
CA LEU A 323 -9.01 -1.78 -21.65
C LEU A 323 -10.35 -1.17 -22.09
N THR A 324 -11.34 -1.12 -21.21
CA THR A 324 -12.68 -0.58 -21.51
C THR A 324 -12.83 0.91 -21.18
N ARG A 325 -11.85 1.50 -20.49
CA ARG A 325 -11.89 2.87 -19.98
C ARG A 325 -11.20 3.84 -20.95
N LYS A 326 -11.88 4.93 -21.24
CA LYS A 326 -11.26 6.07 -21.90
C LYS A 326 -10.78 7.05 -20.83
N ALA A 327 -9.51 6.97 -20.47
CA ALA A 327 -8.92 7.86 -19.48
C ALA A 327 -7.63 8.47 -20.03
N THR A 328 -7.48 9.78 -19.86
CA THR A 328 -6.23 10.49 -20.19
C THR A 328 -5.39 10.58 -18.92
N ARG A 329 -4.19 10.00 -18.95
CA ARG A 329 -3.24 10.02 -17.84
C ARG A 329 -2.36 11.26 -17.87
N THR A 330 -2.11 11.82 -16.70
CA THR A 330 -1.28 13.02 -16.52
C THR A 330 0.21 12.71 -16.62
N ASP A 331 1.04 13.75 -16.78
CA ASP A 331 2.49 13.60 -16.71
C ASP A 331 2.95 13.17 -15.30
N ARG A 332 2.25 13.60 -14.25
CA ARG A 332 2.49 13.16 -12.88
C ARG A 332 2.29 11.65 -12.73
N ALA A 333 1.20 11.11 -13.25
CA ALA A 333 0.93 9.67 -13.22
C ALA A 333 2.00 8.88 -14.00
N ALA A 334 2.44 9.37 -15.17
CA ALA A 334 3.50 8.74 -15.94
C ALA A 334 4.85 8.76 -15.21
N GLN A 335 5.17 9.86 -14.52
CA GLN A 335 6.37 9.97 -13.70
C GLN A 335 6.31 9.02 -12.49
N ALA A 336 5.19 8.97 -11.77
CA ALA A 336 5.01 8.05 -10.64
C ALA A 336 5.19 6.57 -11.07
N LEU A 337 4.67 6.18 -12.25
CA LEU A 337 4.92 4.85 -12.80
C LEU A 337 6.39 4.60 -13.16
N ALA A 338 7.09 5.61 -13.69
CA ALA A 338 8.51 5.50 -13.99
C ALA A 338 9.35 5.36 -12.71
N ASP A 339 8.99 6.09 -11.65
CA ASP A 339 9.64 5.99 -10.34
C ASP A 339 9.37 4.62 -9.70
N LEU A 340 8.13 4.10 -9.79
CA LEU A 340 7.76 2.76 -9.32
C LEU A 340 8.44 1.64 -10.13
N ALA A 341 8.81 1.88 -11.38
CA ALA A 341 9.55 0.93 -12.19
C ALA A 341 10.94 0.65 -11.64
N ASP A 342 11.53 1.57 -10.87
CA ASP A 342 12.85 1.43 -10.23
C ASP A 342 13.95 1.10 -11.25
N SER A 343 13.94 1.81 -12.39
CA SER A 343 14.92 1.61 -13.45
C SER A 343 16.29 2.18 -13.06
N GLY A 344 17.31 1.36 -13.16
CA GLY A 344 18.67 1.72 -12.83
C GLY A 344 19.44 2.30 -14.03
N PRO A 345 20.78 2.47 -13.87
CA PRO A 345 21.61 3.21 -14.84
C PRO A 345 21.64 2.57 -16.23
N LEU A 346 21.52 1.25 -16.33
CA LEU A 346 21.56 0.54 -17.63
C LEU A 346 20.29 0.79 -18.45
N ALA A 347 19.12 0.62 -17.82
CA ALA A 347 17.84 0.90 -18.47
C ALA A 347 17.67 2.40 -18.77
N GLU A 348 18.11 3.30 -17.87
CA GLU A 348 18.08 4.75 -18.11
C GLU A 348 18.94 5.14 -19.32
N LEU A 349 20.18 4.62 -19.42
CA LEU A 349 21.07 4.90 -20.55
C LEU A 349 20.41 4.50 -21.88
N GLN A 350 19.87 3.29 -21.92
CA GLN A 350 19.21 2.78 -23.12
C GLN A 350 17.95 3.56 -23.44
N ALA A 351 17.11 3.89 -22.45
CA ALA A 351 15.91 4.71 -22.63
C ALA A 351 16.26 6.08 -23.25
N ARG A 352 17.39 6.70 -22.83
CA ARG A 352 17.88 7.95 -23.44
C ARG A 352 18.28 7.79 -24.90
N LEU A 353 18.96 6.69 -25.25
CA LEU A 353 19.36 6.39 -26.63
C LEU A 353 18.18 6.11 -27.55
N LEU A 354 17.11 5.54 -27.01
CA LEU A 354 15.89 5.18 -27.75
C LEU A 354 14.79 6.25 -27.69
N ARG A 355 15.03 7.36 -26.98
CA ARG A 355 14.03 8.44 -26.82
C ARG A 355 13.53 8.95 -28.16
N GLY A 356 12.19 9.00 -28.31
CA GLY A 356 11.51 9.39 -29.55
C GLY A 356 11.36 8.29 -30.62
N ARG A 357 11.96 7.10 -30.40
CA ARG A 357 11.84 5.94 -31.29
C ARG A 357 10.87 4.87 -30.78
N ALA A 358 10.64 4.82 -29.45
CA ALA A 358 9.71 3.90 -28.82
C ALA A 358 8.30 4.51 -28.77
N GLY A 359 7.33 3.89 -29.44
CA GLY A 359 5.93 4.24 -29.31
C GLY A 359 5.35 3.74 -27.98
N SER A 360 4.39 4.45 -27.41
CA SER A 360 3.75 4.11 -26.11
C SER A 360 3.10 2.71 -26.08
N PHE A 361 2.70 2.18 -27.23
CA PHE A 361 2.09 0.83 -27.32
C PHE A 361 3.10 -0.31 -27.10
N GLY A 362 4.41 -0.04 -27.24
CA GLY A 362 5.47 -1.07 -27.06
C GLY A 362 5.91 -1.28 -25.63
N SER A 363 5.65 -0.35 -24.73
CA SER A 363 6.24 -0.33 -23.37
C SER A 363 5.86 -1.57 -22.54
N VAL A 364 4.57 -1.86 -22.37
CA VAL A 364 4.11 -3.02 -21.62
C VAL A 364 4.48 -4.34 -22.25
N TYR A 365 4.49 -4.42 -23.60
CA TYR A 365 4.89 -5.65 -24.30
C TYR A 365 6.38 -5.91 -24.17
N ALA A 366 7.22 -4.88 -24.23
CA ALA A 366 8.66 -5.00 -23.97
C ALA A 366 8.93 -5.49 -22.54
N ALA A 367 8.26 -4.90 -21.54
CA ALA A 367 8.37 -5.34 -20.15
C ALA A 367 7.91 -6.80 -19.97
N ALA A 368 6.76 -7.17 -20.56
CA ALA A 368 6.20 -8.52 -20.44
C ALA A 368 7.11 -9.57 -21.12
N LEU A 369 7.58 -9.27 -22.33
CA LEU A 369 8.50 -10.17 -23.07
C LEU A 369 9.84 -10.29 -22.31
N GLY A 370 10.43 -9.19 -21.87
CA GLY A 370 11.67 -9.21 -21.09
C GLY A 370 11.52 -10.03 -19.81
N THR A 371 10.42 -9.84 -19.08
CA THR A 371 10.08 -10.62 -17.88
C THR A 371 9.97 -12.11 -18.19
N LEU A 372 9.22 -12.47 -19.25
CA LEU A 372 9.02 -13.86 -19.66
C LEU A 372 10.34 -14.52 -20.05
N VAL A 373 11.16 -13.84 -20.86
CA VAL A 373 12.47 -14.35 -21.31
C VAL A 373 13.41 -14.53 -20.12
N MET A 374 13.43 -13.59 -19.16
CA MET A 374 14.29 -13.70 -17.98
C MET A 374 13.86 -14.87 -17.08
N ILE A 375 12.58 -14.99 -16.78
CA ILE A 375 12.05 -16.10 -15.95
C ILE A 375 12.27 -17.43 -16.68
N ALA A 376 11.99 -17.51 -17.96
CA ALA A 376 12.23 -18.73 -18.75
C ALA A 376 13.72 -19.12 -18.75
N GLY A 377 14.61 -18.15 -18.96
CA GLY A 377 16.06 -18.40 -18.85
C GLY A 377 16.45 -18.95 -17.47
N ALA A 378 15.96 -18.32 -16.40
CA ALA A 378 16.21 -18.79 -15.05
C ALA A 378 15.65 -20.21 -14.79
N VAL A 379 14.49 -20.56 -15.36
CA VAL A 379 13.85 -21.88 -15.21
C VAL A 379 14.58 -22.95 -16.02
N PHE A 380 14.90 -22.70 -17.29
CA PHE A 380 15.36 -23.75 -18.20
C PHE A 380 16.89 -23.88 -18.30
N LEU A 381 17.65 -22.82 -18.03
CA LEU A 381 19.11 -22.89 -18.05
C LEU A 381 19.65 -23.42 -16.70
N PRO A 382 20.76 -24.19 -16.69
CA PRO A 382 21.41 -24.65 -15.45
C PRO A 382 21.91 -23.46 -14.60
N PHE A 383 22.14 -23.69 -13.31
CA PHE A 383 22.81 -22.74 -12.43
C PHE A 383 24.21 -22.43 -12.97
N GLY A 384 24.58 -21.16 -13.01
CA GLY A 384 25.88 -20.71 -13.46
C GLY A 384 26.14 -20.78 -14.98
N ASP A 385 25.15 -21.11 -15.80
CA ASP A 385 25.28 -21.11 -17.26
C ASP A 385 25.51 -19.68 -17.79
N LEU A 386 26.57 -19.48 -18.56
CA LEU A 386 26.90 -18.18 -19.15
C LEU A 386 25.79 -17.61 -20.07
N ARG A 387 24.97 -18.47 -20.66
CA ARG A 387 23.81 -18.05 -21.46
C ARG A 387 22.80 -17.27 -20.63
N LEU A 388 22.77 -17.47 -19.31
CA LEU A 388 21.91 -16.74 -18.41
C LEU A 388 22.28 -15.25 -18.34
N ILE A 389 23.58 -14.92 -18.44
CA ILE A 389 24.05 -13.53 -18.55
C ILE A 389 23.51 -12.88 -19.85
N ALA A 390 23.55 -13.62 -20.96
CA ALA A 390 23.00 -13.12 -22.22
C ALA A 390 21.50 -12.87 -22.11
N VAL A 391 20.76 -13.76 -21.44
CA VAL A 391 19.32 -13.59 -21.15
C VAL A 391 19.10 -12.35 -20.27
N ALA A 392 19.92 -12.14 -19.25
CA ALA A 392 19.83 -10.93 -18.40
C ALA A 392 20.13 -9.64 -19.19
N VAL A 393 21.09 -9.67 -20.14
CA VAL A 393 21.33 -8.54 -21.04
C VAL A 393 20.10 -8.27 -21.93
N ILE A 394 19.46 -9.30 -22.47
CA ILE A 394 18.21 -9.15 -23.24
C ILE A 394 17.12 -8.52 -22.34
N TYR A 395 17.03 -8.93 -21.09
CA TYR A 395 16.11 -8.34 -20.11
C TYR A 395 16.42 -6.85 -19.86
N VAL A 396 17.69 -6.46 -19.68
CA VAL A 396 18.13 -5.06 -19.59
C VAL A 396 17.67 -4.27 -20.81
N MET A 397 17.86 -4.83 -22.02
CA MET A 397 17.44 -4.19 -23.27
C MET A 397 15.93 -3.99 -23.33
N ALA A 398 15.16 -4.99 -22.92
CA ALA A 398 13.70 -4.92 -22.87
C ALA A 398 13.23 -3.92 -21.81
N ALA A 399 13.87 -3.87 -20.64
CA ALA A 399 13.56 -2.90 -19.59
C ALA A 399 13.78 -1.45 -20.03
N GLY A 400 14.93 -1.16 -20.66
CA GLY A 400 15.19 0.18 -21.19
C GLY A 400 14.21 0.60 -22.29
N LEU A 401 13.81 -0.34 -23.17
CA LEU A 401 12.78 -0.08 -24.17
C LEU A 401 11.40 0.20 -23.55
N ALA A 402 11.04 -0.52 -22.48
CA ALA A 402 9.77 -0.34 -21.79
C ALA A 402 9.60 1.05 -21.18
N VAL A 403 10.70 1.66 -20.70
CA VAL A 403 10.67 2.99 -20.06
C VAL A 403 11.18 4.12 -20.96
N ALA A 404 11.42 3.86 -22.24
CA ALA A 404 11.91 4.87 -23.20
C ALA A 404 10.87 5.94 -23.57
N ALA A 405 9.59 5.67 -23.35
CA ALA A 405 8.48 6.60 -23.56
C ALA A 405 7.72 6.86 -22.26
N PRO A 406 7.01 8.02 -22.13
CA PRO A 406 6.17 8.29 -20.97
C PRO A 406 5.08 7.22 -20.79
N LEU A 407 4.93 6.71 -19.56
CA LEU A 407 4.05 5.58 -19.23
C LEU A 407 2.58 6.04 -19.10
N LYS A 408 1.95 6.38 -20.23
CA LYS A 408 0.57 6.86 -20.32
C LYS A 408 -0.39 5.85 -20.96
N GLY A 409 0.10 4.70 -21.40
CA GLY A 409 -0.68 3.64 -22.02
C GLY A 409 -1.66 2.98 -21.06
N ALA A 410 -2.73 2.38 -21.61
CA ALA A 410 -3.82 1.78 -20.82
C ALA A 410 -3.35 0.71 -19.82
N LEU A 411 -2.29 -0.01 -20.15
CA LEU A 411 -1.73 -1.11 -19.35
C LEU A 411 -0.33 -0.83 -18.81
N ASP A 412 0.21 0.40 -18.95
CA ASP A 412 1.57 0.72 -18.51
C ASP A 412 1.77 0.59 -16.99
N TRP A 413 0.68 0.64 -16.22
CA TRP A 413 0.70 0.33 -14.78
C TRP A 413 1.13 -1.11 -14.46
N LEU A 414 1.16 -2.02 -15.45
CA LEU A 414 1.69 -3.38 -15.28
C LEU A 414 3.23 -3.43 -15.35
N ILE A 415 3.90 -2.38 -15.84
CA ILE A 415 5.37 -2.39 -16.00
C ILE A 415 6.10 -2.55 -14.67
N PRO A 416 5.82 -1.75 -13.60
CA PRO A 416 6.49 -1.95 -12.32
C PRO A 416 6.28 -3.35 -11.74
N PRO A 417 5.07 -3.93 -11.65
CA PRO A 417 4.92 -5.28 -11.11
C PRO A 417 5.57 -6.38 -11.99
N LEU A 418 5.64 -6.21 -13.30
CA LEU A 418 6.36 -7.15 -14.18
C LEU A 418 7.86 -7.16 -13.87
N PHE A 419 8.47 -5.99 -13.67
CA PHE A 419 9.87 -5.92 -13.29
C PHE A 419 10.14 -6.54 -11.91
N ARG A 420 9.23 -6.34 -10.93
CA ARG A 420 9.33 -7.03 -9.63
C ARG A 420 9.23 -8.55 -9.77
N ALA A 421 8.28 -9.01 -10.59
CA ALA A 421 8.14 -10.44 -10.85
C ALA A 421 9.40 -11.03 -11.50
N ALA A 422 9.98 -10.35 -12.51
CA ALA A 422 11.24 -10.78 -13.12
C ALA A 422 12.38 -10.86 -12.12
N GLU A 423 12.62 -9.79 -11.38
CA GLU A 423 13.73 -9.68 -10.43
C GLU A 423 13.61 -10.74 -9.31
N TYR A 424 12.51 -10.73 -8.57
CA TYR A 424 12.35 -11.57 -7.40
C TYR A 424 12.28 -13.05 -7.74
N THR A 425 11.57 -13.40 -8.83
CA THR A 425 11.49 -14.80 -9.28
C THR A 425 12.85 -15.31 -9.76
N THR A 426 13.66 -14.47 -10.42
CA THR A 426 15.02 -14.84 -10.81
C THR A 426 15.89 -15.13 -9.59
N VAL A 427 15.85 -14.26 -8.56
CA VAL A 427 16.58 -14.49 -7.30
C VAL A 427 16.17 -15.81 -6.64
N LEU A 428 14.85 -16.06 -6.54
CA LEU A 428 14.32 -17.31 -5.97
C LEU A 428 14.80 -18.53 -6.74
N ILE A 429 14.66 -18.53 -8.08
CA ILE A 429 15.01 -19.69 -8.91
C ILE A 429 16.51 -19.98 -8.83
N LEU A 430 17.36 -18.96 -8.88
CA LEU A 430 18.81 -19.14 -8.77
C LEU A 430 19.21 -19.68 -7.39
N ALA A 431 18.58 -19.16 -6.32
CA ALA A 431 18.83 -19.67 -4.96
C ALA A 431 18.37 -21.14 -4.80
N MET A 432 17.25 -21.51 -5.43
CA MET A 432 16.79 -22.91 -5.45
C MET A 432 17.74 -23.83 -6.24
N LYS A 433 18.25 -23.34 -7.38
CA LYS A 433 19.13 -24.13 -8.27
C LYS A 433 20.56 -24.25 -7.76
N ALA A 434 21.01 -23.31 -6.94
CA ALA A 434 22.29 -23.42 -6.27
C ALA A 434 22.34 -24.62 -5.32
N ASP A 435 21.20 -25.04 -4.80
CA ASP A 435 21.01 -26.23 -3.94
C ASP A 435 22.02 -26.31 -2.79
N VAL A 436 22.36 -25.17 -2.20
CA VAL A 436 23.30 -25.08 -1.07
C VAL A 436 22.62 -24.48 0.16
N PRO A 437 22.98 -24.96 1.37
CA PRO A 437 22.45 -24.42 2.61
C PRO A 437 22.68 -22.90 2.71
N GLY A 438 21.62 -22.17 3.07
CA GLY A 438 21.68 -20.71 3.23
C GLY A 438 21.36 -19.89 1.97
N ALA A 439 21.26 -20.49 0.78
CA ALA A 439 20.95 -19.74 -0.44
C ALA A 439 19.53 -19.12 -0.40
N LEU A 440 18.52 -19.90 -0.01
CA LEU A 440 17.14 -19.42 0.13
C LEU A 440 16.97 -18.39 1.25
N PRO A 441 17.52 -18.57 2.47
CA PRO A 441 17.54 -17.52 3.48
C PRO A 441 18.22 -16.20 3.01
N ALA A 442 19.35 -16.30 2.28
CA ALA A 442 20.03 -15.15 1.71
C ALA A 442 19.15 -14.43 0.65
N ALA A 443 18.52 -15.22 -0.23
CA ALA A 443 17.55 -14.70 -1.19
C ALA A 443 16.36 -14.01 -0.50
N PHE A 444 15.85 -14.58 0.59
CA PHE A 444 14.82 -13.95 1.41
C PHE A 444 15.26 -12.58 1.92
N GLY A 445 16.46 -12.49 2.49
CA GLY A 445 17.02 -11.22 2.97
C GLY A 445 17.18 -10.17 1.87
N LEU A 446 17.66 -10.59 0.68
CA LEU A 446 17.82 -9.68 -0.45
C LEU A 446 16.48 -9.15 -0.95
N ILE A 447 15.50 -10.03 -1.16
CA ILE A 447 14.17 -9.63 -1.62
C ILE A 447 13.49 -8.74 -0.57
N ALA A 448 13.66 -9.02 0.73
CA ALA A 448 13.13 -8.18 1.80
C ALA A 448 13.72 -6.76 1.76
N ALA A 449 15.03 -6.62 1.54
CA ALA A 449 15.70 -5.33 1.43
C ALA A 449 15.22 -4.51 0.21
N VAL A 450 15.09 -5.17 -0.94
CA VAL A 450 14.60 -4.53 -2.16
C VAL A 450 13.10 -4.20 -2.04
N ALA A 451 12.29 -5.09 -1.47
CA ALA A 451 10.88 -4.84 -1.23
C ALA A 451 10.67 -3.64 -0.30
N TYR A 452 11.48 -3.50 0.75
CA TYR A 452 11.44 -2.31 1.61
C TYR A 452 11.66 -1.02 0.80
N HIS A 453 12.67 -0.98 -0.09
CA HIS A 453 12.90 0.16 -0.98
C HIS A 453 11.65 0.51 -1.81
N HIS A 454 10.96 -0.49 -2.35
CA HIS A 454 9.75 -0.25 -3.13
C HIS A 454 8.58 0.29 -2.28
N TYR A 455 8.40 -0.23 -1.07
CA TYR A 455 7.39 0.31 -0.16
C TYR A 455 7.70 1.74 0.25
N ASP A 456 8.96 2.06 0.56
CA ASP A 456 9.37 3.43 0.87
C ASP A 456 9.11 4.38 -0.31
N THR A 457 9.40 3.94 -1.55
CA THR A 457 9.08 4.69 -2.77
C THR A 457 7.59 4.98 -2.89
N VAL A 458 6.75 3.96 -2.68
CA VAL A 458 5.29 4.11 -2.72
C VAL A 458 4.80 5.11 -1.69
N TYR A 459 5.25 5.00 -0.44
CA TYR A 459 4.78 5.88 0.63
C TYR A 459 5.23 7.33 0.43
N ARG A 460 6.41 7.57 -0.13
CA ARG A 460 6.86 8.91 -0.52
C ARG A 460 6.01 9.50 -1.64
N ILE A 461 5.71 8.73 -2.68
CA ILE A 461 4.87 9.19 -3.80
C ILE A 461 3.47 9.52 -3.29
N ARG A 462 2.84 8.62 -2.54
CA ARG A 462 1.50 8.82 -1.96
C ARG A 462 1.47 9.99 -0.95
N GLY A 463 2.53 10.15 -0.20
CA GLY A 463 2.72 11.27 0.73
C GLY A 463 2.96 12.62 0.04
N GLY A 464 3.02 12.68 -1.29
CA GLY A 464 3.27 13.91 -2.03
C GLY A 464 4.69 14.45 -1.89
N THR A 465 5.62 13.66 -1.34
CA THR A 465 7.03 14.05 -1.13
C THR A 465 7.94 13.67 -2.29
N GLY A 466 7.41 13.01 -3.32
CA GLY A 466 8.14 12.50 -4.47
C GLY A 466 8.84 11.17 -4.21
N ALA A 467 9.51 10.64 -5.23
CA ALA A 467 10.26 9.39 -5.12
C ALA A 467 11.61 9.58 -4.41
N PRO A 468 12.27 8.49 -3.95
CA PRO A 468 13.66 8.55 -3.50
C PRO A 468 14.61 9.16 -4.55
N PRO A 469 15.72 9.76 -4.12
CA PRO A 469 16.62 10.44 -5.04
C PRO A 469 17.26 9.46 -6.05
N HIS A 470 17.44 9.90 -7.29
CA HIS A 470 17.98 9.06 -8.37
C HIS A 470 19.34 8.44 -8.06
N TRP A 471 20.18 9.10 -7.23
CA TRP A 471 21.46 8.51 -6.84
C TRP A 471 21.28 7.21 -6.06
N LEU A 472 20.22 7.09 -5.24
CA LEU A 472 19.92 5.87 -4.49
C LEU A 472 19.66 4.71 -5.45
N VAL A 473 18.71 4.88 -6.38
CA VAL A 473 18.33 3.86 -7.38
C VAL A 473 19.55 3.44 -8.21
N ARG A 474 20.38 4.40 -8.62
CA ARG A 474 21.62 4.12 -9.36
C ARG A 474 22.66 3.36 -8.54
N THR A 475 22.78 3.68 -7.25
CA THR A 475 23.74 3.01 -6.34
C THR A 475 23.33 1.56 -6.09
N ILE A 476 22.04 1.29 -5.90
CA ILE A 476 21.53 -0.08 -5.72
C ILE A 476 21.31 -0.82 -7.04
N GLY A 477 21.56 -0.18 -8.20
CA GLY A 477 21.62 -0.77 -9.52
C GLY A 477 20.29 -0.89 -10.26
N GLY A 478 19.16 -0.48 -9.69
CA GLY A 478 17.83 -0.74 -10.23
C GLY A 478 17.53 -2.23 -10.35
N HIS A 479 16.33 -2.57 -10.77
CA HIS A 479 15.93 -3.98 -10.90
C HIS A 479 16.78 -4.75 -11.93
N GLU A 480 17.09 -4.13 -13.07
CA GLU A 480 17.84 -4.75 -14.17
C GLU A 480 19.32 -4.95 -13.82
N GLY A 481 19.92 -4.00 -13.11
CA GLY A 481 21.31 -4.11 -12.67
C GLY A 481 21.48 -5.19 -11.59
N ARG A 482 20.51 -5.31 -10.68
CA ARG A 482 20.52 -6.39 -9.66
C ARG A 482 20.32 -7.76 -10.30
N VAL A 483 19.40 -7.90 -11.28
CA VAL A 483 19.22 -9.15 -12.05
C VAL A 483 20.52 -9.53 -12.75
N LEU A 484 21.18 -8.58 -13.45
CA LEU A 484 22.43 -8.84 -14.14
C LEU A 484 23.56 -9.22 -13.16
N LEU A 485 23.66 -8.52 -12.02
CA LEU A 485 24.64 -8.81 -10.97
C LEU A 485 24.47 -10.23 -10.42
N ILE A 486 23.24 -10.62 -10.08
CA ILE A 486 22.97 -11.93 -9.47
C ILE A 486 23.21 -13.06 -10.47
N THR A 487 22.85 -12.88 -11.74
CA THR A 487 23.14 -13.85 -12.78
C THR A 487 24.64 -13.98 -13.06
N ALA A 488 25.36 -12.86 -13.03
CA ALA A 488 26.83 -12.87 -13.14
C ALA A 488 27.50 -13.55 -11.94
N LEU A 489 27.03 -13.27 -10.71
CA LEU A 489 27.51 -13.95 -9.51
C LEU A 489 27.28 -15.47 -9.59
N ALA A 490 26.09 -15.91 -10.04
CA ALA A 490 25.81 -17.34 -10.23
C ALA A 490 26.78 -17.98 -11.23
N ALA A 491 27.11 -17.29 -12.34
CA ALA A 491 28.04 -17.80 -13.34
C ALA A 491 29.49 -17.84 -12.86
N VAL A 492 29.94 -16.79 -12.14
CA VAL A 492 31.32 -16.73 -11.62
C VAL A 492 31.53 -17.72 -10.47
N LEU A 493 30.51 -17.92 -9.64
CA LEU A 493 30.58 -18.79 -8.46
C LEU A 493 30.13 -20.23 -8.73
N VAL A 494 29.88 -20.62 -9.98
CA VAL A 494 29.41 -21.98 -10.33
C VAL A 494 30.33 -23.08 -9.81
N SER A 495 31.64 -22.84 -9.74
CA SER A 495 32.62 -23.80 -9.18
C SER A 495 32.78 -23.69 -7.66
N ARG A 496 32.15 -22.70 -7.04
CA ARG A 496 32.18 -22.39 -5.61
C ARG A 496 30.77 -22.06 -5.12
N GLU A 497 29.85 -22.97 -5.35
CA GLU A 497 28.43 -22.74 -5.07
C GLU A 497 28.16 -22.35 -3.62
N THR A 498 29.00 -22.80 -2.66
CA THR A 498 28.93 -22.40 -1.24
C THR A 498 29.19 -20.93 -1.00
N ASP A 499 29.83 -20.22 -1.93
CA ASP A 499 30.10 -18.77 -1.81
C ASP A 499 28.91 -17.93 -2.30
N PHE A 500 27.97 -18.54 -3.06
CA PHE A 500 26.80 -17.86 -3.59
C PHE A 500 25.85 -17.29 -2.49
N PRO A 501 25.50 -18.03 -1.42
CA PRO A 501 24.77 -17.47 -0.29
C PRO A 501 25.46 -16.28 0.37
N VAL A 502 26.79 -16.33 0.49
CA VAL A 502 27.59 -15.23 1.06
C VAL A 502 27.50 -14.01 0.15
N ALA A 503 27.63 -14.19 -1.16
CA ALA A 503 27.50 -13.10 -2.14
C ALA A 503 26.09 -12.47 -2.11
N LEU A 504 25.03 -13.30 -2.10
CA LEU A 504 23.65 -12.81 -1.95
C LEU A 504 23.45 -12.03 -0.65
N THR A 505 23.99 -12.54 0.46
CA THR A 505 23.93 -11.86 1.76
C THR A 505 24.65 -10.53 1.72
N ALA A 506 25.84 -10.46 1.10
CA ALA A 506 26.59 -9.21 0.96
C ALA A 506 25.78 -8.17 0.15
N VAL A 507 25.16 -8.58 -0.96
CA VAL A 507 24.29 -7.70 -1.75
C VAL A 507 23.07 -7.27 -0.93
N ALA A 508 22.44 -8.19 -0.19
CA ALA A 508 21.29 -7.88 0.67
C ALA A 508 21.64 -6.84 1.75
N VAL A 509 22.75 -7.03 2.44
CA VAL A 509 23.23 -6.12 3.48
C VAL A 509 23.58 -4.76 2.87
N PHE A 510 24.26 -4.73 1.73
CA PHE A 510 24.57 -3.48 1.03
C PHE A 510 23.29 -2.70 0.67
N VAL A 511 22.34 -3.34 0.01
CA VAL A 511 21.07 -2.71 -0.36
C VAL A 511 20.32 -2.24 0.88
N ALA A 512 20.20 -3.10 1.91
CA ALA A 512 19.51 -2.75 3.14
C ALA A 512 20.13 -1.54 3.83
N LEU A 513 21.45 -1.48 3.97
CA LEU A 513 22.14 -0.37 4.63
C LEU A 513 21.96 0.94 3.87
N VAL A 514 22.18 0.93 2.55
CA VAL A 514 22.03 2.14 1.72
C VAL A 514 20.60 2.68 1.77
N VAL A 515 19.62 1.79 1.61
CA VAL A 515 18.20 2.17 1.59
C VAL A 515 17.72 2.62 2.97
N LEU A 516 18.05 1.88 4.03
CA LEU A 516 17.61 2.22 5.40
C LEU A 516 18.22 3.54 5.87
N VAL A 517 19.52 3.77 5.64
CA VAL A 517 20.16 5.02 6.05
C VAL A 517 19.52 6.21 5.35
N GLU A 518 19.28 6.11 4.04
CA GLU A 518 18.64 7.19 3.29
C GLU A 518 17.20 7.40 3.73
N SER A 519 16.42 6.33 3.84
CA SER A 519 15.02 6.38 4.24
C SER A 519 14.84 6.97 5.64
N ILE A 520 15.60 6.51 6.63
CA ILE A 520 15.56 7.05 8.00
C ILE A 520 15.91 8.53 8.01
N ARG A 521 17.00 8.93 7.31
CA ARG A 521 17.38 10.35 7.21
C ARG A 521 16.27 11.19 6.60
N PHE A 522 15.66 10.72 5.53
CA PHE A 522 14.56 11.42 4.87
C PHE A 522 13.36 11.60 5.82
N TRP A 523 12.85 10.54 6.41
CA TRP A 523 11.64 10.59 7.22
C TRP A 523 11.82 11.32 8.56
N VAL A 524 13.00 11.26 9.16
CA VAL A 524 13.33 12.04 10.37
C VAL A 524 13.48 13.53 10.07
N SER A 525 14.01 13.89 8.89
CA SER A 525 14.21 15.29 8.51
C SER A 525 13.01 15.92 7.79
N SER A 526 12.12 15.11 7.23
CA SER A 526 10.97 15.63 6.49
C SER A 526 9.88 16.10 7.45
N GLY A 527 9.63 17.41 7.47
CA GLY A 527 8.43 17.99 8.07
C GLY A 527 7.16 17.82 7.22
N ALA A 528 7.08 16.76 6.40
CA ALA A 528 6.01 16.55 5.46
C ALA A 528 4.64 16.43 6.17
N PRO A 529 3.51 16.93 5.62
CA PRO A 529 2.20 16.82 6.24
C PRO A 529 1.74 15.38 6.32
N ALA A 530 1.11 15.00 7.43
CA ALA A 530 0.51 13.67 7.58
C ALA A 530 -0.57 13.47 6.51
N VAL A 531 -0.41 12.48 5.65
CA VAL A 531 -1.45 12.10 4.70
C VAL A 531 -2.42 11.17 5.42
N HIS A 532 -3.68 11.60 5.51
CA HIS A 532 -4.75 10.73 5.98
C HIS A 532 -5.10 9.72 4.90
N ASP A 533 -4.92 8.46 5.20
CA ASP A 533 -5.39 7.32 4.42
C ASP A 533 -6.93 7.15 4.57
N GLU A 534 -7.68 8.24 4.40
CA GLU A 534 -9.14 8.18 4.31
C GLU A 534 -9.53 7.95 2.86
N GLY A 535 -9.55 6.68 2.46
CA GLY A 535 -10.23 6.29 1.23
C GLY A 535 -9.35 5.68 0.17
N GLU A 536 -8.77 4.52 0.44
CA GLU A 536 -8.59 3.55 -0.65
C GLU A 536 -9.98 3.08 -1.08
N PRO A 537 -10.41 3.35 -2.32
CA PRO A 537 -11.53 2.63 -2.88
C PRO A 537 -11.07 1.18 -3.08
N ALA A 538 -11.73 0.25 -2.41
CA ALA A 538 -11.56 -1.18 -2.59
C ALA A 538 -11.84 -1.60 -4.04
#